data_54dcb940c292814f4e9385fea1971746
#
_entry.id   54dcb940c292814f4e9385fea1971746
#
_cell.length_a   1.000
_cell.length_b   1.000
_cell.length_c   1.000
_cell.angle_alpha   90.00
_cell.angle_beta   90.00
_cell.angle_gamma   90.00
#
_symmetry.space_group_name_H-M   'P 1'
#
loop_
_entity.id
_entity.type
_entity.pdbx_description
1 polymer ?
#
loop_
_entity_poly.entity_id
_entity_poly.type
_entity_poly.pdbx_seq_one_letter_code
_entity_poly.pdbx_strand_id
1 'polypeptide(L)'
;MPIVEIRALPQAPAVDVSAVLARVCEDLAGVLECPPRHVWATWESLPPGTFVEASVPAAVQPRDTHAPMVRILAMEGRSPEMIRKMLETVCGSLAATLEIDADNVFARYEELRAGQVAWGGRVRT
;
A
#
# COMPACT_ATOMS: atom_id res chain seq x y z
N MET A 1 2.14 11.41 9.20
CA MET A 1 2.22 9.96 9.32
C MET A 1 1.37 9.30 8.25
N PRO A 2 1.94 8.70 7.18
CA PRO A 2 1.16 7.95 6.22
C PRO A 2 0.90 6.52 6.70
N ILE A 3 -0.27 6.02 6.31
CA ILE A 3 -0.67 4.63 6.56
C ILE A 3 -0.91 4.00 5.20
N VAL A 4 -0.24 2.90 4.92
CA VAL A 4 -0.42 2.13 3.68
C VAL A 4 -1.25 0.90 4.02
N GLU A 5 -2.43 0.81 3.47
CA GLU A 5 -3.32 -0.34 3.67
C GLU A 5 -3.39 -1.14 2.38
N ILE A 6 -3.06 -2.41 2.46
CA ILE A 6 -3.00 -3.30 1.31
C ILE A 6 -4.00 -4.43 1.48
N ARG A 7 -4.82 -4.67 0.47
CA ARG A 7 -5.70 -5.85 0.38
C ARG A 7 -5.33 -6.61 -0.87
N ALA A 8 -5.05 -7.90 -0.71
CA ALA A 8 -4.59 -8.73 -1.82
C ALA A 8 -4.96 -10.18 -1.60
N LEU A 9 -4.99 -10.94 -2.69
CA LEU A 9 -5.15 -12.39 -2.64
C LEU A 9 -3.94 -13.05 -1.94
N PRO A 10 -4.08 -14.30 -1.50
CA PRO A 10 -2.93 -15.04 -0.99
C PRO A 10 -1.76 -15.01 -1.98
N GLN A 11 -0.57 -14.84 -1.46
CA GLN A 11 0.66 -14.81 -2.26
C GLN A 11 1.31 -16.19 -2.32
N ALA A 12 2.30 -16.34 -3.20
CA ALA A 12 3.09 -17.57 -3.25
C ALA A 12 3.75 -17.84 -1.89
N PRO A 13 3.93 -19.12 -1.50
CA PRO A 13 4.47 -19.46 -0.17
C PRO A 13 5.84 -18.86 0.13
N ALA A 14 6.64 -18.56 -0.89
CA ALA A 14 7.96 -17.95 -0.71
C ALA A 14 7.89 -16.47 -0.35
N VAL A 15 6.74 -15.82 -0.48
CA VAL A 15 6.58 -14.40 -0.17
C VAL A 15 6.38 -14.20 1.32
N ASP A 16 7.25 -13.44 1.94
CA ASP A 16 7.13 -13.02 3.33
C ASP A 16 6.44 -11.66 3.37
N VAL A 17 5.15 -11.65 3.73
CA VAL A 17 4.34 -10.44 3.76
C VAL A 17 4.92 -9.39 4.70
N SER A 18 5.45 -9.79 5.86
CA SER A 18 6.06 -8.84 6.79
C SER A 18 7.28 -8.14 6.18
N ALA A 19 8.09 -8.87 5.43
CA ALA A 19 9.23 -8.29 4.72
C ALA A 19 8.77 -7.34 3.60
N VAL A 20 7.69 -7.68 2.91
CA VAL A 20 7.08 -6.80 1.91
C VAL A 20 6.64 -5.49 2.54
N LEU A 21 5.92 -5.55 3.64
CA LEU A 21 5.45 -4.35 4.35
C LEU A 21 6.61 -3.50 4.85
N ALA A 22 7.64 -4.13 5.39
CA ALA A 22 8.85 -3.41 5.84
C ALA A 22 9.50 -2.66 4.68
N ARG A 23 9.61 -3.29 3.52
CA ARG A 23 10.19 -2.68 2.33
C ARG A 23 9.36 -1.49 1.84
N VAL A 24 8.03 -1.63 1.83
CA VAL A 24 7.13 -0.53 1.47
C VAL A 24 7.35 0.67 2.41
N CYS A 25 7.42 0.42 3.72
CA CYS A 25 7.68 1.48 4.69
C CYS A 25 9.02 2.17 4.46
N GLU A 26 10.08 1.40 4.22
CA GLU A 26 11.41 1.95 3.97
C GLU A 26 11.44 2.81 2.69
N ASP A 27 10.86 2.32 1.61
CA ASP A 27 10.87 3.02 0.34
C ASP A 27 10.05 4.32 0.43
N LEU A 28 8.87 4.26 1.06
CA LEU A 28 8.04 5.45 1.21
C LEU A 28 8.68 6.47 2.14
N ALA A 29 9.28 6.02 3.24
CA ALA A 29 10.00 6.89 4.16
C ALA A 29 11.16 7.60 3.46
N GLY A 30 11.86 6.89 2.55
CA GLY A 30 12.92 7.48 1.75
C GLY A 30 12.43 8.65 0.89
N VAL A 31 11.28 8.48 0.24
CA VAL A 31 10.67 9.56 -0.56
C VAL A 31 10.25 10.74 0.31
N LEU A 32 9.72 10.47 1.50
CA LEU A 32 9.26 11.50 2.42
C LEU A 32 10.38 12.08 3.29
N GLU A 33 11.58 11.55 3.18
CA GLU A 33 12.74 11.97 3.97
C GLU A 33 12.44 11.94 5.47
N CYS A 34 11.81 10.85 5.93
CA CYS A 34 11.47 10.66 7.32
C CYS A 34 11.92 9.27 7.79
N PRO A 35 12.01 9.03 9.11
CA PRO A 35 12.32 7.70 9.61
C PRO A 35 11.21 6.70 9.25
N PRO A 36 11.56 5.43 8.94
CA PRO A 36 10.57 4.40 8.60
C PRO A 36 9.50 4.19 9.69
N ARG A 37 9.81 4.44 10.95
CA ARG A 37 8.84 4.33 12.06
C ARG A 37 7.66 5.29 11.93
N HIS A 38 7.76 6.29 11.05
CA HIS A 38 6.67 7.23 10.78
C HIS A 38 5.72 6.72 9.70
N VAL A 39 6.00 5.58 9.10
CA VAL A 39 5.15 4.97 8.08
C VAL A 39 4.58 3.68 8.63
N TRP A 40 3.27 3.54 8.58
CA TRP A 40 2.59 2.31 8.97
C TRP A 40 2.11 1.60 7.72
N ALA A 41 2.19 0.27 7.72
CA ALA A 41 1.67 -0.54 6.63
C ALA A 41 0.96 -1.76 7.19
N THR A 42 -0.19 -2.07 6.62
CA THR A 42 -1.00 -3.22 7.01
C THR A 42 -1.36 -4.05 5.79
N TRP A 43 -1.64 -5.31 6.04
CA TRP A 43 -2.01 -6.26 4.99
C TRP A 43 -3.24 -7.04 5.40
N GLU A 44 -4.23 -7.05 4.51
CA GLU A 44 -5.42 -7.89 4.65
C GLU A 44 -5.43 -8.87 3.49
N SER A 45 -5.39 -10.17 3.81
CA SER A 45 -5.44 -11.20 2.80
C SER A 45 -6.90 -11.49 2.45
N LEU A 46 -7.25 -11.36 1.18
CA LEU A 46 -8.58 -11.72 0.68
C LEU A 46 -8.68 -13.25 0.58
N PRO A 47 -9.77 -13.84 1.06
CA PRO A 47 -9.94 -15.29 0.92
C PRO A 47 -9.92 -15.74 -0.55
N PRO A 48 -9.40 -16.95 -0.84
CA PRO A 48 -9.41 -17.47 -2.20
C PRO A 48 -10.81 -17.42 -2.83
N GLY A 49 -10.87 -16.94 -4.09
CA GLY A 49 -12.13 -16.86 -4.82
C GLY A 49 -13.00 -15.64 -4.51
N THR A 50 -12.54 -14.73 -3.63
CA THR A 50 -13.31 -13.53 -3.27
C THR A 50 -12.90 -12.28 -4.02
N PHE A 51 -11.94 -12.37 -4.91
CA PHE A 51 -11.56 -11.30 -5.84
C PHE A 51 -11.83 -11.79 -7.26
N VAL A 52 -12.76 -11.12 -7.92
CA VAL A 52 -13.17 -11.47 -9.29
C VAL A 52 -12.82 -10.31 -10.20
N GLU A 53 -12.12 -10.60 -11.28
CA GLU A 53 -11.82 -9.65 -12.33
C GLU A 53 -12.28 -10.24 -13.66
N ALA A 54 -13.01 -9.47 -14.46
CA ALA A 54 -13.57 -9.94 -15.75
C ALA A 54 -14.34 -11.26 -15.59
N SER A 55 -15.10 -11.39 -14.51
CA SER A 55 -15.88 -12.58 -14.17
C SER A 55 -15.03 -13.82 -13.83
N VAL A 56 -13.72 -13.66 -13.63
CA VAL A 56 -12.81 -14.77 -13.29
C VAL A 56 -12.35 -14.63 -11.85
N PRO A 57 -12.65 -15.60 -10.97
CA PRO A 57 -12.09 -15.62 -9.63
C PRO A 57 -10.66 -16.13 -9.65
N ALA A 58 -9.88 -15.74 -8.66
CA ALA A 58 -8.53 -16.25 -8.46
C ALA A 58 -8.34 -16.70 -7.02
N ALA A 59 -7.55 -17.75 -6.82
CA ALA A 59 -7.24 -18.27 -5.49
C ALA A 59 -5.93 -17.73 -4.94
N VAL A 60 -4.96 -17.47 -5.83
CA VAL A 60 -3.63 -16.98 -5.51
C VAL A 60 -3.34 -15.81 -6.44
N GLN A 61 -2.52 -14.88 -5.99
CA GLN A 61 -2.16 -13.66 -6.73
C GLN A 61 -1.61 -13.99 -8.12
N PRO A 62 -2.34 -13.63 -9.21
CA PRO A 62 -1.77 -13.71 -10.56
C PRO A 62 -0.75 -12.60 -10.78
N ARG A 63 0.14 -12.84 -11.73
CA ARG A 63 1.20 -11.89 -12.05
C ARG A 63 0.67 -10.62 -12.75
N ASP A 64 -0.37 -10.75 -13.57
CA ASP A 64 -0.81 -9.71 -14.50
C ASP A 64 -2.29 -9.31 -14.35
N THR A 65 -2.99 -9.88 -13.39
CA THR A 65 -4.39 -9.56 -13.10
C THR A 65 -4.62 -9.56 -11.59
N HIS A 66 -5.86 -9.25 -11.17
CA HIS A 66 -6.25 -9.25 -9.76
C HIS A 66 -5.26 -8.45 -8.91
N ALA A 67 -5.05 -7.20 -9.30
CA ALA A 67 -4.06 -6.32 -8.68
C ALA A 67 -4.25 -6.20 -7.17
N PRO A 68 -3.18 -6.25 -6.37
CA PRO A 68 -3.25 -5.79 -5.00
C PRO A 68 -3.83 -4.38 -4.94
N MET A 69 -4.74 -4.14 -4.00
CA MET A 69 -5.41 -2.86 -3.86
C MET A 69 -4.84 -2.12 -2.66
N VAL A 70 -4.30 -0.95 -2.92
CA VAL A 70 -3.59 -0.14 -1.93
C VAL A 70 -4.35 1.16 -1.69
N ARG A 71 -4.44 1.54 -0.42
CA ARG A 71 -4.90 2.84 -0.01
C ARG A 71 -3.82 3.50 0.83
N ILE A 72 -3.39 4.70 0.43
CA ILE A 72 -2.46 5.49 1.22
C ILE A 72 -3.26 6.58 1.93
N LEU A 73 -3.26 6.55 3.26
CA LEU A 73 -3.88 7.58 4.10
C LEU A 73 -2.78 8.49 4.62
N ALA A 74 -2.91 9.80 4.43
CA ALA A 74 -1.92 10.76 4.91
C ALA A 74 -2.58 12.10 5.21
N MET A 75 -1.96 12.86 6.12
CA MET A 75 -2.46 14.20 6.44
C MET A 75 -2.48 15.07 5.20
N GLU A 76 -3.49 15.94 5.11
CA GLU A 76 -3.61 16.91 4.02
C GLU A 76 -2.41 17.85 3.93
N GLY A 77 -2.23 18.45 2.76
CA GLY A 77 -1.24 19.50 2.57
C GLY A 77 -0.06 19.15 1.68
N ARG A 78 0.02 17.88 1.21
CA ARG A 78 1.09 17.52 0.29
C ARG A 78 0.76 17.97 -1.13
N SER A 79 1.81 18.31 -1.89
CA SER A 79 1.65 18.73 -3.28
C SER A 79 1.20 17.55 -4.16
N PRO A 80 0.53 17.81 -5.30
CA PRO A 80 0.21 16.77 -6.26
C PRO A 80 1.42 15.98 -6.74
N GLU A 81 2.57 16.63 -6.84
CA GLU A 81 3.83 15.97 -7.24
C GLU A 81 4.30 14.97 -6.19
N MET A 82 4.23 15.34 -4.92
CA MET A 82 4.60 14.44 -3.83
C MET A 82 3.63 13.28 -3.74
N ILE A 83 2.32 13.53 -3.89
CA ILE A 83 1.30 12.46 -3.89
C ILE A 83 1.59 11.45 -5.00
N ARG A 84 1.91 11.94 -6.20
CA ARG A 84 2.27 11.05 -7.31
C ARG A 84 3.50 10.22 -6.99
N LYS A 85 4.54 10.82 -6.43
CA LYS A 85 5.75 10.10 -6.01
C LYS A 85 5.45 9.01 -5.01
N MET A 86 4.59 9.31 -4.04
CA MET A 86 4.21 8.33 -3.03
C MET A 86 3.48 7.14 -3.65
N LEU A 87 2.52 7.42 -4.54
CA LEU A 87 1.78 6.37 -5.24
C LEU A 87 2.70 5.50 -6.10
N GLU A 88 3.54 6.13 -6.91
CA GLU A 88 4.47 5.40 -7.78
C GLU A 88 5.47 4.57 -6.98
N THR A 89 5.95 5.11 -5.86
CA THR A 89 6.90 4.40 -4.99
C THR A 89 6.28 3.15 -4.38
N VAL A 90 5.07 3.26 -3.86
CA VAL A 90 4.38 2.10 -3.26
C VAL A 90 4.06 1.06 -4.33
N CYS A 91 3.57 1.47 -5.49
CA CYS A 91 3.31 0.54 -6.60
C CYS A 91 4.59 -0.19 -7.02
N GLY A 92 5.69 0.53 -7.20
CA GLY A 92 6.96 -0.07 -7.59
C GLY A 92 7.53 -1.02 -6.54
N SER A 93 7.44 -0.63 -5.28
CA SER A 93 7.89 -1.46 -4.16
C SER A 93 7.12 -2.78 -4.09
N LEU A 94 5.79 -2.71 -4.21
CA LEU A 94 4.95 -3.91 -4.19
C LEU A 94 5.20 -4.81 -5.40
N ALA A 95 5.25 -4.25 -6.59
CA ALA A 95 5.47 -5.04 -7.80
C ALA A 95 6.81 -5.80 -7.73
N ALA A 96 7.86 -5.13 -7.25
CA ALA A 96 9.18 -5.73 -7.12
C ALA A 96 9.21 -6.84 -6.07
N THR A 97 8.63 -6.58 -4.89
CA THR A 97 8.69 -7.53 -3.77
C THR A 97 7.74 -8.71 -3.94
N LEU A 98 6.60 -8.51 -4.60
CA LEU A 98 5.65 -9.59 -4.89
C LEU A 98 5.97 -10.32 -6.20
N GLU A 99 6.93 -9.81 -6.97
CA GLU A 99 7.32 -10.37 -8.27
C GLU A 99 6.13 -10.45 -9.24
N ILE A 100 5.34 -9.38 -9.28
CA ILE A 100 4.23 -9.22 -10.23
C ILE A 100 4.57 -8.12 -11.22
N ASP A 101 3.78 -7.99 -12.28
CA ASP A 101 4.00 -6.96 -13.29
C ASP A 101 3.91 -5.56 -12.68
N ALA A 102 4.75 -4.66 -13.14
CA ALA A 102 4.85 -3.30 -12.60
C ALA A 102 3.53 -2.52 -12.69
N ASP A 103 2.70 -2.83 -13.66
CA ASP A 103 1.39 -2.19 -13.85
C ASP A 103 0.24 -2.93 -13.17
N ASN A 104 0.53 -4.05 -12.48
CA ASN A 104 -0.50 -4.83 -11.80
C ASN A 104 -0.59 -4.49 -10.30
N VAL A 105 -0.70 -3.21 -9.99
CA VAL A 105 -0.97 -2.70 -8.64
C VAL A 105 -1.95 -1.55 -8.77
N PHE A 106 -3.02 -1.58 -7.99
CA PHE A 106 -3.94 -0.45 -7.88
C PHE A 106 -3.64 0.30 -6.60
N ALA A 107 -3.45 1.61 -6.69
CA ALA A 107 -3.21 2.43 -5.51
C ALA A 107 -4.00 3.74 -5.61
N ARG A 108 -4.57 4.16 -4.48
CA ARG A 108 -5.22 5.45 -4.35
C ARG A 108 -4.73 6.17 -3.10
N TYR A 109 -4.84 7.48 -3.12
CA TYR A 109 -4.43 8.36 -2.03
C TYR A 109 -5.67 9.00 -1.41
N GLU A 110 -5.72 9.04 -0.08
CA GLU A 110 -6.82 9.64 0.65
C GLU A 110 -6.26 10.57 1.71
N GLU A 111 -6.72 11.82 1.71
CA GLU A 111 -6.26 12.80 2.68
C GLU A 111 -7.02 12.68 4.00
N LEU A 112 -6.27 12.77 5.09
CA LEU A 112 -6.80 12.88 6.44
C LEU A 112 -6.82 14.36 6.81
N ARG A 113 -7.95 14.83 7.30
CA ARG A 113 -8.11 16.25 7.63
C ARG A 113 -7.56 16.57 9.00
N ALA A 114 -6.89 17.71 9.09
CA ALA A 114 -6.47 18.29 10.35
C ALA A 114 -7.68 18.45 11.28
N GLY A 115 -7.51 18.09 12.55
CA GLY A 115 -8.59 18.15 13.52
C GLY A 115 -9.51 16.93 13.56
N GLN A 116 -9.35 15.98 12.64
CA GLN A 116 -10.20 14.79 12.55
C GLN A 116 -9.46 13.48 12.75
N VAL A 117 -8.19 13.55 13.15
CA VAL A 117 -7.33 12.40 13.34
C VAL A 117 -6.55 12.57 14.64
N ALA A 118 -6.41 11.49 15.38
CA ALA A 118 -5.62 11.48 16.60
C ALA A 118 -4.67 10.29 16.61
N TRP A 119 -3.42 10.52 16.98
CA TRP A 119 -2.47 9.47 17.34
C TRP A 119 -1.50 10.01 18.38
N GLY A 120 -0.90 9.09 19.13
CA GLY A 120 -0.04 9.50 20.24
C GLY A 120 -0.81 10.25 21.32
N GLY A 121 -2.12 10.00 21.45
CA GLY A 121 -2.97 10.62 22.44
C GLY A 121 -3.40 12.06 22.15
N ARG A 122 -3.11 12.57 20.96
CA ARG A 122 -3.42 13.96 20.61
C ARG A 122 -4.11 14.05 19.24
N VAL A 123 -5.07 14.98 19.15
CA VAL A 123 -5.67 15.36 17.87
C VAL A 123 -4.63 16.14 17.07
N ARG A 124 -4.47 15.81 15.80
CA ARG A 124 -3.49 16.44 14.92
C ARG A 124 -4.13 17.58 14.13
N THR A 125 -3.49 18.71 14.17
CA THR A 125 -3.95 19.93 13.50
C THR A 125 -2.92 20.45 12.50
#